data_951ed1f153acd8cb19148d3609fd9dc2
#
_entry.id   951ed1f153acd8cb19148d3609fd9dc2
#
_cell.length_a   1.000
_cell.length_b   1.000
_cell.length_c   1.000
_cell.angle_alpha   90.00
_cell.angle_beta   90.00
_cell.angle_gamma   90.00
#
_symmetry.space_group_name_H-M   'P 1'
#
loop_
_entity.id
_entity.type
_entity.pdbx_description
1 polymer ?
#
loop_
_entity_poly.entity_id
_entity_poly.type
_entity_poly.pdbx_seq_one_letter_code
_entity_poly.pdbx_strand_id
1 'polypeptide(L)'
;MLTKIAVDAMGGDLAPIAEVEGAIQAVLELHVGVTLVGLEERIVPELERLGYKYHPKSRRVYSTQPAKRLPIEIVHASEFITMDEPVANAVRRKKDSSIRVAARLVRDGKAHGLVSAGNTGAVMATSKLVIGTLPSVDRPALSAVFPTLGDHGCVLLDVGANAECKPEQLRQFAVMGSIYSNQILNVKNPRVGLMSIGEEEIKGNELTKETGKLLRETALNYLGNVEGRDIYTGGVDVIVCDGFTGNVILKTSEGLISAIMGLLKSELGQTIITQAGALLSRPAFVSVKKRLDYSEFGGAPLLGTKQVVVICHGGSNAKAIKNAIRVAKEFYEARLNERIEQKIQEFEAK
;
A
#
# COMPACT_ATOMS: atom_id res chain seq x y z
N MET A 1 -23.58 -0.03 7.17
CA MET A 1 -23.01 1.36 7.16
C MET A 1 -22.00 1.40 6.01
N LEU A 2 -21.91 2.48 5.23
CA LEU A 2 -20.96 2.58 4.12
C LEU A 2 -19.54 2.73 4.67
N THR A 3 -18.59 1.89 4.21
CA THR A 3 -17.16 2.05 4.56
C THR A 3 -16.68 3.40 4.03
N LYS A 4 -16.02 4.20 4.86
CA LYS A 4 -15.52 5.55 4.52
C LYS A 4 -14.01 5.61 4.63
N ILE A 5 -13.33 6.08 3.58
CA ILE A 5 -11.88 6.20 3.52
C ILE A 5 -11.48 7.67 3.45
N ALA A 6 -10.56 8.08 4.31
CA ALA A 6 -9.93 9.39 4.26
C ALA A 6 -8.78 9.35 3.26
N VAL A 7 -8.79 10.27 2.30
CA VAL A 7 -7.74 10.41 1.27
C VAL A 7 -7.01 11.74 1.50
N ASP A 8 -5.71 11.67 1.71
CA ASP A 8 -4.83 12.83 1.70
C ASP A 8 -4.74 13.38 0.27
N ALA A 9 -5.55 14.40 -0.02
CA ALA A 9 -5.69 14.95 -1.35
C ALA A 9 -4.54 15.87 -1.77
N MET A 10 -3.55 16.10 -0.88
CA MET A 10 -2.38 16.94 -1.13
C MET A 10 -1.08 16.13 -1.21
N GLY A 11 -1.16 14.81 -1.03
CA GLY A 11 -0.01 13.92 -1.10
C GLY A 11 0.19 13.41 -2.54
N GLY A 12 1.42 13.42 -3.01
CA GLY A 12 1.77 12.93 -4.34
C GLY A 12 2.11 14.03 -5.35
N ASP A 13 2.77 13.60 -6.42
CA ASP A 13 3.32 14.50 -7.46
C ASP A 13 2.21 15.13 -8.31
N LEU A 14 1.06 14.45 -8.42
CA LEU A 14 -0.10 14.86 -9.22
C LEU A 14 -1.25 15.45 -8.40
N ALA A 15 -1.01 15.69 -7.10
CA ALA A 15 -2.04 16.18 -6.19
C ALA A 15 -2.52 17.60 -6.54
N PRO A 16 -3.83 17.86 -6.48
CA PRO A 16 -4.94 16.98 -6.07
C PRO A 16 -5.60 16.19 -7.21
N ILE A 17 -5.10 16.28 -8.44
CA ILE A 17 -5.76 15.77 -9.65
C ILE A 17 -6.02 14.26 -9.55
N ALA A 18 -4.97 13.48 -9.29
CA ALA A 18 -5.06 12.03 -9.22
C ALA A 18 -5.95 11.56 -8.04
N GLU A 19 -5.87 12.24 -6.90
CA GLU A 19 -6.63 11.93 -5.70
C GLU A 19 -8.12 12.20 -5.89
N VAL A 20 -8.48 13.32 -6.51
CA VAL A 20 -9.87 13.68 -6.81
C VAL A 20 -10.47 12.75 -7.85
N GLU A 21 -9.77 12.50 -8.96
CA GLU A 21 -10.23 11.58 -10.01
C GLU A 21 -10.37 10.15 -9.47
N GLY A 22 -9.37 9.66 -8.72
CA GLY A 22 -9.39 8.34 -8.11
C GLY A 22 -10.50 8.18 -7.07
N ALA A 23 -10.78 9.20 -6.27
CA ALA A 23 -11.89 9.21 -5.33
C ALA A 23 -13.25 9.14 -6.02
N ILE A 24 -13.44 9.88 -7.12
CA ILE A 24 -14.67 9.84 -7.92
C ILE A 24 -14.86 8.42 -8.51
N GLN A 25 -13.83 7.85 -9.15
CA GLN A 25 -13.88 6.49 -9.67
C GLN A 25 -14.21 5.47 -8.57
N ALA A 26 -13.60 5.60 -7.39
CA ALA A 26 -13.85 4.70 -6.26
C ALA A 26 -15.31 4.75 -5.79
N VAL A 27 -15.90 5.92 -5.61
CA VAL A 27 -17.29 6.02 -5.13
C VAL A 27 -18.30 5.57 -6.18
N LEU A 28 -17.97 5.66 -7.45
CA LEU A 28 -18.84 5.21 -8.55
C LEU A 28 -18.80 3.68 -8.73
N GLU A 29 -17.63 3.05 -8.49
CA GLU A 29 -17.40 1.64 -8.82
C GLU A 29 -17.38 0.71 -7.59
N LEU A 30 -16.98 1.20 -6.40
CA LEU A 30 -16.62 0.32 -5.28
C LEU A 30 -17.58 0.35 -4.09
N HIS A 31 -18.70 1.07 -4.18
CA HIS A 31 -19.63 1.23 -3.06
C HIS A 31 -18.91 1.66 -1.76
N VAL A 32 -18.21 2.76 -1.80
CA VAL A 32 -17.40 3.32 -0.69
C VAL A 32 -17.69 4.82 -0.53
N GLY A 33 -17.59 5.33 0.68
CA GLY A 33 -17.57 6.78 0.95
C GLY A 33 -16.12 7.28 0.99
N VAL A 34 -15.88 8.50 0.52
CA VAL A 34 -14.55 9.12 0.55
C VAL A 34 -14.60 10.47 1.23
N THR A 35 -13.62 10.75 2.08
CA THR A 35 -13.34 12.08 2.61
C THR A 35 -12.04 12.58 2.03
N LEU A 36 -12.10 13.55 1.11
CA LEU A 36 -10.92 14.26 0.59
C LEU A 36 -10.45 15.27 1.63
N VAL A 37 -9.18 15.21 1.99
CA VAL A 37 -8.58 16.06 3.03
C VAL A 37 -7.47 16.90 2.43
N GLY A 38 -7.59 18.23 2.51
CA GLY A 38 -6.58 19.14 1.98
C GLY A 38 -7.07 20.57 1.79
N LEU A 39 -6.36 21.31 0.98
CA LEU A 39 -6.70 22.71 0.62
C LEU A 39 -7.99 22.73 -0.23
N GLU A 40 -9.08 23.22 0.35
CA GLU A 40 -10.39 23.27 -0.31
C GLU A 40 -10.32 24.05 -1.62
N GLU A 41 -9.56 25.14 -1.67
CA GLU A 41 -9.31 25.98 -2.84
C GLU A 41 -8.56 25.26 -3.98
N ARG A 42 -7.92 24.13 -3.72
CA ARG A 42 -7.28 23.28 -4.75
C ARG A 42 -8.15 22.09 -5.14
N ILE A 43 -8.91 21.53 -4.21
CA ILE A 43 -9.78 20.35 -4.44
C ILE A 43 -11.03 20.72 -5.22
N VAL A 44 -11.68 21.85 -4.88
CA VAL A 44 -12.96 22.25 -5.50
C VAL A 44 -12.85 22.49 -6.99
N PRO A 45 -11.85 23.24 -7.51
CA PRO A 45 -11.68 23.43 -8.95
C PRO A 45 -11.52 22.11 -9.73
N GLU A 46 -10.86 21.11 -9.16
CA GLU A 46 -10.72 19.82 -9.81
C GLU A 46 -12.05 19.04 -9.87
N LEU A 47 -12.86 19.13 -8.84
CA LEU A 47 -14.22 18.56 -8.88
C LEU A 47 -15.06 19.25 -9.97
N GLU A 48 -15.00 20.56 -10.06
CA GLU A 48 -15.73 21.34 -11.05
C GLU A 48 -15.26 21.04 -12.48
N ARG A 49 -13.95 20.89 -12.70
CA ARG A 49 -13.35 20.46 -13.98
C ARG A 49 -13.93 19.13 -14.45
N LEU A 50 -14.21 18.22 -13.50
CA LEU A 50 -14.78 16.90 -13.78
C LEU A 50 -16.32 16.88 -13.84
N GLY A 51 -16.98 18.04 -13.76
CA GLY A 51 -18.44 18.16 -13.85
C GLY A 51 -19.18 17.87 -12.54
N TYR A 52 -18.52 18.07 -11.40
CA TYR A 52 -19.13 17.93 -10.06
C TYR A 52 -19.22 19.27 -9.35
N LYS A 53 -20.25 19.43 -8.50
CA LYS A 53 -20.45 20.64 -7.70
C LYS A 53 -20.26 20.35 -6.22
N TYR A 54 -19.53 21.22 -5.55
CA TYR A 54 -19.36 21.19 -4.11
C TYR A 54 -20.30 22.20 -3.42
N HIS A 55 -20.90 21.78 -2.32
CA HIS A 55 -21.74 22.64 -1.49
C HIS A 55 -21.07 22.89 -0.12
N PRO A 56 -20.46 24.06 0.11
CA PRO A 56 -19.66 24.34 1.32
C PRO A 56 -20.41 24.12 2.63
N LYS A 57 -21.69 24.57 2.72
CA LYS A 57 -22.51 24.43 3.94
C LYS A 57 -22.73 22.98 4.35
N SER A 58 -22.88 22.06 3.40
CA SER A 58 -23.13 20.65 3.67
C SER A 58 -21.85 19.80 3.55
N ARG A 59 -20.75 20.37 3.04
CA ARG A 59 -19.48 19.68 2.72
C ARG A 59 -19.66 18.47 1.78
N ARG A 60 -20.63 18.56 0.85
CA ARG A 60 -21.04 17.44 -0.01
C ARG A 60 -20.80 17.74 -1.48
N VAL A 61 -20.55 16.69 -2.24
CA VAL A 61 -20.32 16.72 -3.67
C VAL A 61 -21.52 16.12 -4.41
N TYR A 62 -21.90 16.76 -5.52
CA TYR A 62 -23.02 16.35 -6.36
C TYR A 62 -22.57 16.28 -7.82
N SER A 63 -23.04 15.27 -8.55
CA SER A 63 -22.95 15.23 -10.00
C SER A 63 -23.85 16.31 -10.60
N THR A 64 -23.43 16.91 -11.72
CA THR A 64 -24.25 17.91 -12.42
C THR A 64 -25.29 17.28 -13.33
N GLN A 65 -25.03 16.07 -13.89
CA GLN A 65 -25.92 15.37 -14.83
C GLN A 65 -25.82 13.85 -14.69
N PRO A 66 -26.86 13.16 -14.20
CA PRO A 66 -28.01 13.68 -13.44
C PRO A 66 -27.59 14.20 -12.06
N ALA A 67 -28.33 15.14 -11.51
CA ALA A 67 -28.04 15.69 -10.18
C ALA A 67 -28.20 14.61 -9.10
N LYS A 68 -27.07 13.95 -8.74
CA LYS A 68 -27.01 12.89 -7.74
C LYS A 68 -25.93 13.22 -6.73
N ARG A 69 -26.25 13.07 -5.44
CA ARG A 69 -25.28 13.18 -4.36
C ARG A 69 -24.29 12.03 -4.43
N LEU A 70 -23.00 12.37 -4.41
CA LEU A 70 -21.92 11.40 -4.24
C LEU A 70 -21.59 11.22 -2.74
N PRO A 71 -21.15 10.04 -2.32
CA PRO A 71 -20.64 9.82 -0.96
C PRO A 71 -19.22 10.37 -0.80
N ILE A 72 -19.00 11.62 -1.23
CA ILE A 72 -17.75 12.36 -1.09
C ILE A 72 -18.00 13.56 -0.17
N GLU A 73 -17.09 13.74 0.78
CA GLU A 73 -17.03 14.92 1.66
C GLU A 73 -15.65 15.55 1.52
N ILE A 74 -15.55 16.88 1.73
CA ILE A 74 -14.27 17.59 1.83
C ILE A 74 -14.07 18.03 3.28
N VAL A 75 -12.86 17.80 3.80
CA VAL A 75 -12.39 18.33 5.06
C VAL A 75 -11.17 19.20 4.79
N HIS A 76 -11.28 20.48 5.11
CA HIS A 76 -10.19 21.43 4.93
C HIS A 76 -9.01 21.12 5.84
N ALA A 77 -7.81 21.21 5.29
CA ALA A 77 -6.54 21.24 6.02
C ALA A 77 -5.72 22.40 5.45
N SER A 78 -5.20 23.25 6.33
CA SER A 78 -4.54 24.50 5.93
C SER A 78 -3.09 24.31 5.49
N GLU A 79 -2.53 23.11 5.71
CA GLU A 79 -1.14 22.78 5.43
C GLU A 79 -1.04 21.42 4.72
N PHE A 80 0.07 21.17 4.04
CA PHE A 80 0.44 19.86 3.53
C PHE A 80 1.96 19.66 3.62
N ILE A 81 2.41 18.40 3.59
CA ILE A 81 3.83 18.03 3.62
C ILE A 81 4.25 17.68 2.20
N THR A 82 5.30 18.34 1.69
CA THR A 82 5.87 18.06 0.36
C THR A 82 6.78 16.83 0.38
N MET A 83 7.09 16.29 -0.80
CA MET A 83 7.93 15.10 -0.93
C MET A 83 9.36 15.32 -0.44
N ASP A 84 9.89 16.55 -0.54
CA ASP A 84 11.28 16.90 -0.23
C ASP A 84 11.47 17.39 1.22
N GLU A 85 10.41 17.56 2.00
CA GLU A 85 10.52 18.07 3.36
C GLU A 85 11.14 17.03 4.32
N PRO A 86 12.07 17.45 5.20
CA PRO A 86 12.59 16.59 6.27
C PRO A 86 11.46 16.14 7.19
N VAL A 87 11.19 14.83 7.21
CA VAL A 87 10.04 14.19 7.85
C VAL A 87 9.83 14.63 9.30
N ALA A 88 10.90 14.57 10.13
CA ALA A 88 10.81 14.87 11.54
C ALA A 88 10.35 16.32 11.83
N ASN A 89 10.83 17.27 11.02
CA ASN A 89 10.46 18.68 11.13
C ASN A 89 9.04 18.93 10.63
N ALA A 90 8.68 18.37 9.46
CA ALA A 90 7.38 18.54 8.84
C ALA A 90 6.26 17.98 9.75
N VAL A 91 6.38 16.74 10.21
CA VAL A 91 5.40 16.10 11.09
C VAL A 91 5.27 16.83 12.44
N ARG A 92 6.36 17.39 12.98
CA ARG A 92 6.34 18.10 14.26
C ARG A 92 5.67 19.49 14.14
N ARG A 93 5.96 20.23 13.07
CA ARG A 93 5.53 21.63 12.89
C ARG A 93 4.15 21.74 12.27
N LYS A 94 3.87 20.99 11.20
CA LYS A 94 2.62 21.08 10.43
C LYS A 94 1.51 20.26 11.10
N LYS A 95 0.91 20.84 12.11
CA LYS A 95 -0.12 20.18 12.93
C LYS A 95 -1.49 20.11 12.23
N ASP A 96 -1.70 20.91 11.21
CA ASP A 96 -2.90 20.94 10.39
C ASP A 96 -2.65 20.47 8.95
N SER A 97 -1.58 19.66 8.75
CA SER A 97 -1.30 19.05 7.45
C SER A 97 -2.39 18.06 7.05
N SER A 98 -2.67 17.98 5.73
CA SER A 98 -3.69 17.10 5.15
C SER A 98 -3.58 15.66 5.64
N ILE A 99 -2.37 15.10 5.65
CA ILE A 99 -2.10 13.76 6.19
C ILE A 99 -2.45 13.64 7.68
N ARG A 100 -2.16 14.67 8.48
CA ARG A 100 -2.42 14.62 9.92
C ARG A 100 -3.92 14.80 10.24
N VAL A 101 -4.61 15.63 9.46
CA VAL A 101 -6.07 15.78 9.56
C VAL A 101 -6.75 14.47 9.15
N ALA A 102 -6.32 13.85 8.05
CA ALA A 102 -6.82 12.56 7.60
C ALA A 102 -6.60 11.45 8.65
N ALA A 103 -5.40 11.38 9.25
CA ALA A 103 -5.09 10.44 10.32
C ALA A 103 -5.97 10.66 11.57
N ARG A 104 -6.28 11.93 11.93
CA ARG A 104 -7.22 12.25 13.02
C ARG A 104 -8.64 11.76 12.72
N LEU A 105 -9.13 11.93 11.49
CA LEU A 105 -10.45 11.42 11.11
C LEU A 105 -10.55 9.90 11.29
N VAL A 106 -9.49 9.19 10.96
CA VAL A 106 -9.41 7.73 11.12
C VAL A 106 -9.33 7.35 12.61
N ARG A 107 -8.48 7.98 13.39
CA ARG A 107 -8.37 7.77 14.84
C ARG A 107 -9.70 8.00 15.55
N ASP A 108 -10.43 9.04 15.17
CA ASP A 108 -11.68 9.46 15.79
C ASP A 108 -12.92 8.67 15.28
N GLY A 109 -12.70 7.62 14.47
CA GLY A 109 -13.78 6.77 13.91
C GLY A 109 -14.67 7.45 12.86
N LYS A 110 -14.27 8.63 12.36
CA LYS A 110 -14.99 9.36 11.30
C LYS A 110 -14.68 8.80 9.90
N ALA A 111 -13.56 8.12 9.75
CA ALA A 111 -13.19 7.31 8.60
C ALA A 111 -12.60 5.98 9.08
N HIS A 112 -12.65 4.94 8.23
CA HIS A 112 -12.25 3.57 8.57
C HIS A 112 -10.84 3.24 8.08
N GLY A 113 -10.25 4.08 7.22
CA GLY A 113 -8.89 3.93 6.72
C GLY A 113 -8.36 5.22 6.12
N LEU A 114 -7.04 5.30 6.00
CA LEU A 114 -6.27 6.39 5.43
C LEU A 114 -5.59 5.92 4.15
N VAL A 115 -5.68 6.72 3.09
CA VAL A 115 -4.91 6.58 1.85
C VAL A 115 -4.11 7.86 1.61
N SER A 116 -2.81 7.73 1.35
CA SER A 116 -1.95 8.88 1.00
C SER A 116 -0.89 8.48 -0.01
N ALA A 117 -0.67 9.30 -1.03
CA ALA A 117 0.46 9.21 -1.96
C ALA A 117 1.59 10.19 -1.59
N GLY A 118 1.56 10.76 -0.39
CA GLY A 118 2.57 11.68 0.10
C GLY A 118 3.88 11.02 0.50
N ASN A 119 4.78 11.82 1.06
CA ASN A 119 6.09 11.35 1.55
C ASN A 119 5.92 10.16 2.49
N THR A 120 6.41 8.98 2.09
CA THR A 120 6.26 7.71 2.81
C THR A 120 6.65 7.82 4.28
N GLY A 121 7.78 8.45 4.58
CA GLY A 121 8.24 8.65 5.95
C GLY A 121 7.28 9.53 6.78
N ALA A 122 6.71 10.57 6.16
CA ALA A 122 5.74 11.45 6.82
C ALA A 122 4.42 10.70 7.09
N VAL A 123 3.95 9.88 6.15
CA VAL A 123 2.76 9.03 6.34
C VAL A 123 2.98 8.06 7.48
N MET A 124 4.09 7.32 7.49
CA MET A 124 4.43 6.36 8.54
C MET A 124 4.55 7.04 9.92
N ALA A 125 5.32 8.13 10.01
CA ALA A 125 5.51 8.86 11.26
C ALA A 125 4.19 9.43 11.79
N THR A 126 3.37 10.02 10.92
CA THR A 126 2.06 10.57 11.29
C THR A 126 1.11 9.45 11.72
N SER A 127 1.06 8.33 11.01
CA SER A 127 0.23 7.18 11.37
C SER A 127 0.62 6.61 12.72
N LYS A 128 1.90 6.43 12.99
CA LYS A 128 2.39 5.98 14.30
C LYS A 128 2.04 6.96 15.41
N LEU A 129 2.18 8.26 15.17
CA LEU A 129 1.95 9.31 16.17
C LEU A 129 0.46 9.52 16.48
N VAL A 130 -0.41 9.48 15.45
CA VAL A 130 -1.82 9.88 15.56
C VAL A 130 -2.74 8.67 15.69
N ILE A 131 -2.54 7.63 14.88
CA ILE A 131 -3.36 6.40 14.87
C ILE A 131 -2.82 5.42 15.94
N GLY A 132 -1.50 5.27 16.02
CA GLY A 132 -0.82 4.33 16.91
C GLY A 132 -0.70 2.93 16.32
N THR A 133 0.04 2.06 17.04
CA THR A 133 0.22 0.64 16.72
C THR A 133 -0.74 -0.23 17.51
N LEU A 134 -1.03 -1.43 17.01
CA LEU A 134 -1.72 -2.46 17.78
C LEU A 134 -0.94 -2.77 19.07
N PRO A 135 -1.63 -3.06 20.19
CA PRO A 135 -0.94 -3.28 21.48
C PRO A 135 0.11 -4.39 21.46
N SER A 136 -0.13 -5.47 20.72
CA SER A 136 0.77 -6.62 20.58
C SER A 136 1.81 -6.46 19.46
N VAL A 137 1.87 -5.32 18.76
CA VAL A 137 2.80 -5.08 17.66
C VAL A 137 3.86 -4.05 18.07
N ASP A 138 5.11 -4.45 18.04
CA ASP A 138 6.26 -3.57 18.34
C ASP A 138 6.39 -2.45 17.33
N ARG A 139 6.34 -2.80 16.05
CA ARG A 139 6.49 -1.87 14.93
C ARG A 139 5.56 -2.24 13.78
N PRO A 140 4.88 -1.28 13.17
CA PRO A 140 4.18 -1.52 11.93
C PRO A 140 5.18 -1.81 10.81
N ALA A 141 4.79 -2.63 9.83
CA ALA A 141 5.58 -2.98 8.66
C ALA A 141 4.86 -2.58 7.38
N LEU A 142 5.62 -2.05 6.42
CA LEU A 142 5.11 -1.73 5.10
C LEU A 142 5.12 -2.98 4.23
N SER A 143 3.97 -3.38 3.68
CA SER A 143 3.85 -4.56 2.84
C SER A 143 3.73 -4.19 1.36
N ALA A 144 4.34 -4.98 0.48
CA ALA A 144 4.13 -4.89 -0.95
C ALA A 144 3.78 -6.27 -1.53
N VAL A 145 2.93 -6.30 -2.55
CA VAL A 145 2.57 -7.51 -3.27
C VAL A 145 3.34 -7.53 -4.60
N PHE A 146 4.16 -8.55 -4.78
CA PHE A 146 4.91 -8.77 -6.01
C PHE A 146 4.17 -9.74 -6.93
N PRO A 147 4.14 -9.48 -8.24
CA PRO A 147 3.60 -10.43 -9.20
C PRO A 147 4.47 -11.69 -9.27
N THR A 148 3.84 -12.85 -9.38
CA THR A 148 4.52 -14.13 -9.51
C THR A 148 4.15 -14.83 -10.81
N LEU A 149 4.88 -15.89 -11.15
CA LEU A 149 4.50 -16.80 -12.22
C LEU A 149 3.32 -17.71 -11.85
N GLY A 150 3.00 -17.79 -10.54
CA GLY A 150 1.85 -18.54 -10.01
C GLY A 150 0.54 -17.76 -10.09
N ASP A 151 -0.49 -18.31 -9.42
CA ASP A 151 -1.85 -17.76 -9.44
C ASP A 151 -2.03 -16.58 -8.47
N HIS A 152 -1.17 -16.45 -7.46
CA HIS A 152 -1.23 -15.42 -6.44
C HIS A 152 0.07 -14.61 -6.39
N GLY A 153 -0.03 -13.36 -5.93
CA GLY A 153 1.13 -12.53 -5.66
C GLY A 153 1.89 -12.96 -4.40
N CYS A 154 3.17 -12.65 -4.33
CA CYS A 154 4.00 -12.83 -3.13
C CYS A 154 4.00 -11.55 -2.30
N VAL A 155 3.71 -11.66 -1.01
CA VAL A 155 3.72 -10.54 -0.06
C VAL A 155 5.12 -10.38 0.53
N LEU A 156 5.77 -9.25 0.30
CA LEU A 156 7.05 -8.92 0.93
C LEU A 156 6.83 -7.93 2.09
N LEU A 157 7.36 -8.24 3.25
CA LEU A 157 7.42 -7.40 4.46
C LEU A 157 8.84 -7.46 5.06
N ASP A 158 9.43 -6.38 5.48
CA ASP A 158 9.09 -4.98 5.42
C ASP A 158 9.73 -4.36 4.16
N VAL A 159 9.02 -3.44 3.47
CA VAL A 159 9.58 -2.78 2.28
C VAL A 159 9.96 -1.31 2.52
N GLY A 160 10.29 -0.96 3.77
CA GLY A 160 10.85 0.36 4.04
C GLY A 160 10.35 1.09 5.28
N ALA A 161 9.57 0.46 6.17
CA ALA A 161 9.13 1.11 7.41
C ALA A 161 10.22 1.08 8.51
N ASN A 162 11.03 0.01 8.56
CA ASN A 162 12.02 -0.20 9.61
C ASN A 162 13.35 -0.64 9.01
N ALA A 163 14.29 0.28 8.84
CA ALA A 163 15.59 -0.03 8.23
C ALA A 163 16.37 -1.08 9.03
N GLU A 164 16.25 -1.07 10.35
CA GLU A 164 16.83 -2.05 11.26
C GLU A 164 15.72 -2.74 12.05
N CYS A 165 15.78 -4.05 12.14
CA CYS A 165 14.81 -4.89 12.83
C CYS A 165 15.47 -5.80 13.87
N LYS A 166 14.66 -6.27 14.82
CA LYS A 166 14.98 -7.36 15.73
C LYS A 166 14.35 -8.66 15.25
N PRO A 167 14.86 -9.84 15.63
CA PRO A 167 14.29 -11.14 15.25
C PRO A 167 12.80 -11.27 15.58
N GLU A 168 12.37 -10.78 16.75
CA GLU A 168 10.97 -10.80 17.19
C GLU A 168 10.07 -9.98 16.28
N GLN A 169 10.57 -8.86 15.75
CA GLN A 169 9.82 -8.01 14.81
C GLN A 169 9.62 -8.73 13.47
N LEU A 170 10.66 -9.39 12.95
CA LEU A 170 10.52 -10.18 11.71
C LEU A 170 9.56 -11.35 11.91
N ARG A 171 9.53 -11.98 13.10
CA ARG A 171 8.52 -12.98 13.46
C ARG A 171 7.11 -12.39 13.43
N GLN A 172 6.91 -11.21 14.01
CA GLN A 172 5.61 -10.50 13.94
C GLN A 172 5.23 -10.16 12.50
N PHE A 173 6.19 -9.74 11.66
CA PHE A 173 5.96 -9.46 10.24
C PHE A 173 5.51 -10.73 9.50
N ALA A 174 6.10 -11.88 9.80
CA ALA A 174 5.68 -13.16 9.22
C ALA A 174 4.22 -13.50 9.55
N VAL A 175 3.80 -13.30 10.80
CA VAL A 175 2.41 -13.47 11.22
C VAL A 175 1.48 -12.50 10.48
N MET A 176 1.82 -11.22 10.45
CA MET A 176 1.03 -10.19 9.76
C MET A 176 0.91 -10.48 8.26
N GLY A 177 2.01 -10.84 7.61
CA GLY A 177 2.04 -11.19 6.17
C GLY A 177 1.21 -12.44 5.87
N SER A 178 1.28 -13.47 6.71
CA SER A 178 0.48 -14.68 6.57
C SER A 178 -1.02 -14.39 6.65
N ILE A 179 -1.44 -13.56 7.61
CA ILE A 179 -2.86 -13.16 7.73
C ILE A 179 -3.29 -12.33 6.52
N TYR A 180 -2.45 -11.40 6.07
CA TYR A 180 -2.71 -10.60 4.88
C TYR A 180 -2.88 -11.48 3.64
N SER A 181 -1.93 -12.37 3.37
CA SER A 181 -1.99 -13.31 2.24
C SER A 181 -3.24 -14.19 2.29
N ASN A 182 -3.61 -14.67 3.48
CA ASN A 182 -4.80 -15.50 3.66
C ASN A 182 -6.10 -14.72 3.45
N GLN A 183 -6.26 -13.54 4.06
CA GLN A 183 -7.53 -12.82 4.07
C GLN A 183 -7.78 -11.97 2.83
N ILE A 184 -6.72 -11.44 2.22
CA ILE A 184 -6.81 -10.50 1.08
C ILE A 184 -6.48 -11.19 -0.25
N LEU A 185 -5.44 -12.03 -0.27
CA LEU A 185 -5.07 -12.77 -1.48
C LEU A 185 -5.72 -14.15 -1.58
N ASN A 186 -6.50 -14.55 -0.55
CA ASN A 186 -7.22 -15.82 -0.47
C ASN A 186 -6.32 -17.08 -0.55
N VAL A 187 -5.07 -16.95 -0.11
CA VAL A 187 -4.13 -18.09 -0.06
C VAL A 187 -4.37 -18.89 1.22
N LYS A 188 -4.81 -20.15 1.07
CA LYS A 188 -4.98 -21.05 2.22
C LYS A 188 -3.61 -21.53 2.71
N ASN A 189 -3.35 -21.40 4.02
CA ASN A 189 -2.10 -21.82 4.66
C ASN A 189 -0.85 -21.28 3.97
N PRO A 190 -0.64 -19.94 3.94
CA PRO A 190 0.42 -19.28 3.16
C PRO A 190 1.81 -19.81 3.52
N ARG A 191 2.62 -20.07 2.52
CA ARG A 191 4.02 -20.49 2.65
C ARG A 191 4.86 -19.27 2.98
N VAL A 192 5.57 -19.31 4.10
CA VAL A 192 6.35 -18.20 4.64
C VAL A 192 7.84 -18.47 4.47
N GLY A 193 8.57 -17.58 3.81
CA GLY A 193 10.02 -17.62 3.67
C GLY A 193 10.70 -16.45 4.40
N LEU A 194 11.94 -16.66 4.81
CA LEU A 194 12.82 -15.62 5.36
C LEU A 194 13.86 -15.24 4.32
N MET A 195 13.89 -13.97 3.92
CA MET A 195 14.85 -13.47 2.91
C MET A 195 16.29 -13.67 3.40
N SER A 196 17.11 -14.35 2.60
CA SER A 196 18.50 -14.63 2.87
C SER A 196 19.35 -14.64 1.59
N ILE A 197 20.64 -14.93 1.74
CA ILE A 197 21.62 -15.04 0.66
C ILE A 197 21.82 -16.48 0.16
N GLY A 198 21.04 -17.41 0.63
CA GLY A 198 21.07 -18.83 0.29
C GLY A 198 20.02 -19.58 1.08
N GLU A 199 19.57 -20.72 0.57
CA GLU A 199 18.48 -21.55 1.14
C GLU A 199 18.91 -22.30 2.42
N GLU A 200 20.22 -22.54 2.60
CA GLU A 200 20.73 -23.30 3.73
C GLU A 200 20.58 -22.50 5.05
N GLU A 201 20.24 -23.18 6.13
CA GLU A 201 20.03 -22.57 7.47
C GLU A 201 21.24 -21.81 8.02
N ILE A 202 22.44 -22.22 7.60
CA ILE A 202 23.70 -21.59 8.03
C ILE A 202 23.97 -20.26 7.33
N LYS A 203 23.28 -19.97 6.21
CA LYS A 203 23.42 -18.74 5.45
C LYS A 203 22.72 -17.58 6.09
N GLY A 204 23.12 -16.38 5.68
CA GLY A 204 22.57 -15.13 6.20
C GLY A 204 23.40 -14.53 7.33
N ASN A 205 22.92 -13.40 7.81
CA ASN A 205 23.49 -12.64 8.93
C ASN A 205 22.90 -13.13 10.28
N GLU A 206 23.31 -12.50 11.37
CA GLU A 206 22.82 -12.82 12.72
C GLU A 206 21.30 -12.65 12.84
N LEU A 207 20.76 -11.55 12.30
CA LEU A 207 19.32 -11.28 12.29
C LEU A 207 18.53 -12.43 11.63
N THR A 208 18.94 -12.90 10.45
CA THR A 208 18.22 -13.96 9.74
C THR A 208 18.34 -15.30 10.47
N LYS A 209 19.50 -15.63 11.03
CA LYS A 209 19.71 -16.87 11.79
C LYS A 209 18.85 -16.96 13.05
N GLU A 210 18.82 -15.87 13.83
CA GLU A 210 17.98 -15.81 15.03
C GLU A 210 16.48 -15.79 14.67
N THR A 211 16.08 -15.02 13.66
CA THR A 211 14.69 -15.03 13.16
C THR A 211 14.27 -16.42 12.71
N GLY A 212 15.12 -17.13 11.97
CA GLY A 212 14.81 -18.48 11.50
C GLY A 212 14.53 -19.46 12.64
N LYS A 213 15.25 -19.34 13.79
CA LYS A 213 14.96 -20.14 15.00
C LYS A 213 13.54 -19.82 15.53
N LEU A 214 13.23 -18.53 15.68
CA LEU A 214 11.93 -18.10 16.19
C LEU A 214 10.76 -18.52 15.27
N LEU A 215 10.95 -18.47 13.95
CA LEU A 215 9.91 -18.85 12.99
C LEU A 215 9.62 -20.35 13.01
N ARG A 216 10.61 -21.21 13.28
CA ARG A 216 10.41 -22.67 13.44
C ARG A 216 9.55 -23.03 14.65
N GLU A 217 9.54 -22.18 15.67
CA GLU A 217 8.73 -22.37 16.88
C GLU A 217 7.28 -21.93 16.67
N THR A 218 6.96 -21.30 15.55
CA THR A 218 5.60 -20.84 15.22
C THR A 218 4.78 -21.95 14.53
N ALA A 219 3.45 -21.79 14.53
CA ALA A 219 2.55 -22.61 13.74
C ALA A 219 2.38 -22.14 12.28
N LEU A 220 3.27 -21.27 11.81
CA LEU A 220 3.28 -20.83 10.42
C LEU A 220 3.78 -21.94 9.48
N ASN A 221 3.32 -21.94 8.25
CA ASN A 221 3.88 -22.82 7.21
C ASN A 221 5.23 -22.26 6.73
N TYR A 222 6.22 -22.31 7.62
CA TYR A 222 7.55 -21.74 7.40
C TYR A 222 8.42 -22.70 6.58
N LEU A 223 8.90 -22.21 5.43
CA LEU A 223 9.73 -22.98 4.49
C LEU A 223 11.24 -22.94 4.79
N GLY A 224 11.68 -21.95 5.55
CA GLY A 224 13.11 -21.69 5.76
C GLY A 224 13.59 -20.42 5.04
N ASN A 225 14.89 -20.37 4.77
CA ASN A 225 15.49 -19.28 4.00
C ASN A 225 15.05 -19.34 2.54
N VAL A 226 14.89 -18.14 1.92
CA VAL A 226 14.57 -17.96 0.50
C VAL A 226 15.45 -16.88 -0.11
N GLU A 227 15.64 -16.92 -1.42
CA GLU A 227 16.44 -15.96 -2.16
C GLU A 227 15.57 -14.97 -2.93
N GLY A 228 16.16 -13.90 -3.48
CA GLY A 228 15.47 -12.88 -4.25
C GLY A 228 14.69 -13.40 -5.46
N ARG A 229 15.13 -14.50 -6.07
CA ARG A 229 14.42 -15.16 -7.19
C ARG A 229 13.06 -15.72 -6.77
N ASP A 230 12.92 -16.17 -5.52
CA ASP A 230 11.72 -16.85 -5.03
C ASP A 230 10.53 -15.91 -4.91
N ILE A 231 10.77 -14.60 -4.84
CA ILE A 231 9.72 -13.56 -4.87
C ILE A 231 8.80 -13.74 -6.07
N TYR A 232 9.36 -14.21 -7.22
CA TYR A 232 8.65 -14.21 -8.50
C TYR A 232 8.19 -15.60 -8.93
N THR A 233 8.70 -16.68 -8.33
CA THR A 233 8.45 -18.06 -8.79
C THR A 233 7.04 -18.56 -8.48
N GLY A 234 6.38 -18.03 -7.46
CA GLY A 234 5.10 -18.55 -6.95
C GLY A 234 5.27 -19.75 -6.02
N GLY A 235 6.51 -20.06 -5.60
CA GLY A 235 6.83 -21.09 -4.62
C GLY A 235 6.62 -20.63 -3.17
N VAL A 236 6.59 -19.33 -2.92
CA VAL A 236 6.45 -18.69 -1.60
C VAL A 236 5.35 -17.64 -1.68
N ASP A 237 4.53 -17.52 -0.64
CA ASP A 237 3.38 -16.60 -0.62
C ASP A 237 3.66 -15.36 0.23
N VAL A 238 4.55 -15.47 1.22
CA VAL A 238 4.97 -14.39 2.11
C VAL A 238 6.47 -14.48 2.33
N ILE A 239 7.19 -13.38 2.12
CA ILE A 239 8.62 -13.28 2.41
C ILE A 239 8.83 -12.13 3.40
N VAL A 240 9.64 -12.40 4.43
CA VAL A 240 9.96 -11.39 5.44
C VAL A 240 11.44 -11.00 5.41
N CYS A 241 11.68 -9.71 5.62
CA CYS A 241 13.02 -9.12 5.74
C CYS A 241 12.96 -7.82 6.55
N ASP A 242 14.11 -7.23 6.85
CA ASP A 242 14.16 -5.86 7.34
C ASP A 242 13.80 -4.86 6.23
N GLY A 243 13.41 -3.65 6.63
CA GLY A 243 12.92 -2.64 5.69
C GLY A 243 14.00 -2.07 4.77
N PHE A 244 15.28 -2.14 5.14
CA PHE A 244 16.37 -1.75 4.24
C PHE A 244 16.47 -2.74 3.09
N THR A 245 16.56 -4.03 3.39
CA THR A 245 16.60 -5.12 2.39
C THR A 245 15.36 -5.08 1.49
N GLY A 246 14.17 -4.98 2.08
CA GLY A 246 12.93 -4.97 1.32
C GLY A 246 12.76 -3.73 0.43
N ASN A 247 13.19 -2.55 0.89
CA ASN A 247 13.16 -1.34 0.05
C ASN A 247 14.14 -1.42 -1.11
N VAL A 248 15.34 -2.00 -0.92
CA VAL A 248 16.29 -2.26 -1.99
C VAL A 248 15.69 -3.21 -3.03
N ILE A 249 15.08 -4.31 -2.58
CA ILE A 249 14.39 -5.26 -3.46
C ILE A 249 13.28 -4.55 -4.25
N LEU A 250 12.41 -3.79 -3.58
CA LEU A 250 11.31 -3.07 -4.22
C LEU A 250 11.83 -2.11 -5.31
N LYS A 251 12.79 -1.25 -4.97
CA LYS A 251 13.33 -0.26 -5.91
C LYS A 251 14.11 -0.86 -7.06
N THR A 252 14.84 -1.94 -6.81
CA THR A 252 15.54 -2.70 -7.87
C THR A 252 14.53 -3.34 -8.82
N SER A 253 13.47 -3.93 -8.30
CA SER A 253 12.39 -4.55 -9.11
C SER A 253 11.65 -3.52 -9.95
N GLU A 254 11.28 -2.38 -9.38
CA GLU A 254 10.66 -1.26 -10.11
C GLU A 254 11.56 -0.76 -11.25
N GLY A 255 12.85 -0.56 -10.96
CA GLY A 255 13.85 -0.13 -11.94
C GLY A 255 14.04 -1.14 -13.05
N LEU A 256 14.15 -2.42 -12.71
CA LEU A 256 14.33 -3.51 -13.68
C LEU A 256 13.12 -3.65 -14.61
N ILE A 257 11.90 -3.62 -14.07
CA ILE A 257 10.68 -3.67 -14.88
C ILE A 257 10.64 -2.49 -15.85
N SER A 258 10.94 -1.27 -15.38
CA SER A 258 10.96 -0.06 -16.21
C SER A 258 12.01 -0.17 -17.33
N ALA A 259 13.21 -0.67 -17.03
CA ALA A 259 14.28 -0.87 -18.00
C ALA A 259 13.90 -1.91 -19.07
N ILE A 260 13.36 -3.08 -18.66
CA ILE A 260 12.91 -4.13 -19.59
C ILE A 260 11.81 -3.61 -20.50
N MET A 261 10.82 -2.91 -19.96
CA MET A 261 9.72 -2.35 -20.76
C MET A 261 10.22 -1.27 -21.74
N GLY A 262 11.21 -0.47 -21.34
CA GLY A 262 11.86 0.52 -22.19
C GLY A 262 12.64 -0.12 -23.33
N LEU A 263 13.47 -1.13 -23.06
CA LEU A 263 14.21 -1.90 -24.06
C LEU A 263 13.26 -2.58 -25.04
N LEU A 264 12.23 -3.26 -24.53
CA LEU A 264 11.25 -3.94 -25.37
C LEU A 264 10.55 -2.97 -26.32
N LYS A 265 10.13 -1.79 -25.82
CA LYS A 265 9.51 -0.74 -26.65
C LYS A 265 10.48 -0.22 -27.72
N SER A 266 11.76 -0.04 -27.39
CA SER A 266 12.80 0.38 -28.35
C SER A 266 12.97 -0.64 -29.45
N GLU A 267 13.20 -1.93 -29.10
CA GLU A 267 13.43 -3.01 -30.06
C GLU A 267 12.22 -3.25 -30.99
N LEU A 268 11.01 -3.24 -30.42
CA LEU A 268 9.78 -3.39 -31.20
C LEU A 268 9.48 -2.20 -32.14
N GLY A 269 10.07 -1.04 -31.86
CA GLY A 269 9.91 0.16 -32.68
C GLY A 269 10.87 0.27 -33.88
N GLN A 270 11.90 -0.59 -33.98
CA GLN A 270 13.01 -0.39 -34.93
C GLN A 270 12.66 -0.65 -36.41
N THR A 271 11.83 -1.64 -36.70
CA THR A 271 11.48 -2.01 -38.07
C THR A 271 9.98 -2.16 -38.27
N ILE A 272 9.55 -2.09 -39.53
CA ILE A 272 8.13 -2.31 -39.88
C ILE A 272 7.67 -3.72 -39.48
N ILE A 273 8.57 -4.72 -39.59
CA ILE A 273 8.28 -6.12 -39.26
C ILE A 273 8.05 -6.24 -37.75
N THR A 274 8.92 -5.67 -36.90
CA THR A 274 8.78 -5.72 -35.46
C THR A 274 7.57 -4.93 -34.97
N GLN A 275 7.25 -3.80 -35.62
CA GLN A 275 6.03 -3.02 -35.32
C GLN A 275 4.75 -3.82 -35.65
N ALA A 276 4.70 -4.50 -36.80
CA ALA A 276 3.59 -5.37 -37.16
C ALA A 276 3.46 -6.55 -36.19
N GLY A 277 4.57 -7.19 -35.81
CA GLY A 277 4.59 -8.22 -34.77
C GLY A 277 4.11 -7.73 -33.41
N ALA A 278 4.52 -6.53 -33.00
CA ALA A 278 4.06 -5.89 -31.76
C ALA A 278 2.55 -5.61 -31.79
N LEU A 279 2.00 -5.17 -32.92
CA LEU A 279 0.55 -4.93 -33.09
C LEU A 279 -0.23 -6.24 -32.95
N LEU A 280 0.20 -7.31 -33.57
CA LEU A 280 -0.43 -8.64 -33.47
C LEU A 280 -0.33 -9.20 -32.04
N SER A 281 0.78 -8.96 -31.34
CA SER A 281 1.02 -9.43 -29.97
C SER A 281 0.49 -8.46 -28.89
N ARG A 282 -0.17 -7.36 -29.27
CA ARG A 282 -0.67 -6.33 -28.35
C ARG A 282 -1.49 -6.89 -27.18
N PRO A 283 -2.41 -7.87 -27.34
CA PRO A 283 -3.16 -8.43 -26.21
C PRO A 283 -2.26 -9.07 -25.14
N ALA A 284 -1.20 -9.78 -25.58
CA ALA A 284 -0.23 -10.38 -24.65
C ALA A 284 0.56 -9.32 -23.89
N PHE A 285 1.05 -8.29 -24.58
CA PHE A 285 1.74 -7.16 -23.91
C PHE A 285 0.86 -6.41 -22.92
N VAL A 286 -0.42 -6.19 -23.23
CA VAL A 286 -1.37 -5.56 -22.32
C VAL A 286 -1.57 -6.45 -21.08
N SER A 287 -1.67 -7.76 -21.25
CA SER A 287 -1.81 -8.71 -20.14
C SER A 287 -0.57 -8.69 -19.23
N VAL A 288 0.64 -8.77 -19.81
CA VAL A 288 1.88 -8.71 -19.04
C VAL A 288 2.03 -7.37 -18.33
N LYS A 289 1.78 -6.25 -19.03
CA LYS A 289 1.81 -4.92 -18.43
C LYS A 289 0.86 -4.82 -17.24
N LYS A 290 -0.37 -5.33 -17.35
CA LYS A 290 -1.35 -5.32 -16.26
C LYS A 290 -0.86 -6.15 -15.06
N ARG A 291 -0.22 -7.29 -15.28
CA ARG A 291 0.35 -8.12 -14.19
C ARG A 291 1.50 -7.42 -13.46
N LEU A 292 2.31 -6.64 -14.18
CA LEU A 292 3.47 -5.93 -13.64
C LEU A 292 3.13 -4.52 -13.11
N ASP A 293 1.92 -4.03 -13.35
CA ASP A 293 1.49 -2.68 -12.98
C ASP A 293 1.20 -2.61 -11.48
N TYR A 294 2.07 -1.95 -10.73
CA TYR A 294 1.88 -1.73 -9.28
C TYR A 294 0.56 -1.02 -8.94
N SER A 295 0.00 -0.23 -9.87
CA SER A 295 -1.27 0.45 -9.67
C SER A 295 -2.46 -0.50 -9.51
N GLU A 296 -2.36 -1.74 -9.99
CA GLU A 296 -3.37 -2.79 -9.82
C GLU A 296 -3.43 -3.29 -8.36
N PHE A 297 -2.31 -3.31 -7.66
CA PHE A 297 -2.24 -3.79 -6.28
C PHE A 297 -2.73 -2.77 -5.25
N GLY A 298 -2.86 -1.47 -5.64
CA GLY A 298 -3.51 -0.46 -4.82
C GLY A 298 -2.69 0.07 -3.64
N GLY A 299 -1.37 0.24 -3.83
CA GLY A 299 -0.47 0.79 -2.81
C GLY A 299 0.05 -0.26 -1.82
N ALA A 300 0.81 0.21 -0.85
CA ALA A 300 1.48 -0.57 0.17
C ALA A 300 0.78 -0.38 1.53
N PRO A 301 0.07 -1.38 2.05
CA PRO A 301 -0.52 -1.31 3.37
C PRO A 301 0.53 -1.28 4.49
N LEU A 302 0.31 -0.42 5.48
CA LEU A 302 1.09 -0.35 6.70
C LEU A 302 0.44 -1.25 7.76
N LEU A 303 0.88 -2.51 7.82
CA LEU A 303 0.34 -3.51 8.74
C LEU A 303 0.79 -3.26 10.17
N GLY A 304 -0.05 -3.60 11.14
CA GLY A 304 0.26 -3.43 12.56
C GLY A 304 -0.11 -2.07 13.14
N THR A 305 -0.71 -1.16 12.37
CA THR A 305 -1.36 0.05 12.89
C THR A 305 -2.76 -0.25 13.44
N LYS A 306 -3.23 0.55 14.42
CA LYS A 306 -4.58 0.36 15.01
C LYS A 306 -5.71 0.48 14.00
N GLN A 307 -5.52 1.25 12.94
CA GLN A 307 -6.48 1.45 11.87
C GLN A 307 -5.80 1.25 10.51
N VAL A 308 -6.60 1.09 9.48
CA VAL A 308 -6.09 0.84 8.12
C VAL A 308 -5.35 2.06 7.57
N VAL A 309 -4.12 1.84 7.10
CA VAL A 309 -3.31 2.84 6.40
C VAL A 309 -2.75 2.22 5.13
N VAL A 310 -2.95 2.89 4.00
CA VAL A 310 -2.40 2.48 2.69
C VAL A 310 -1.56 3.62 2.13
N ILE A 311 -0.31 3.32 1.81
CA ILE A 311 0.66 4.28 1.27
C ILE A 311 0.82 4.01 -0.22
N CYS A 312 0.61 5.03 -1.03
CA CYS A 312 0.79 4.97 -2.48
C CYS A 312 2.14 5.56 -2.89
N HIS A 313 2.60 5.25 -4.09
CA HIS A 313 3.77 5.89 -4.68
C HIS A 313 3.47 7.38 -5.00
N GLY A 314 4.45 8.28 -4.86
CA GLY A 314 4.27 9.71 -5.18
C GLY A 314 3.74 9.98 -6.59
N GLY A 315 4.17 9.22 -7.58
CA GLY A 315 3.68 9.29 -8.96
C GLY A 315 2.37 8.54 -9.24
N SER A 316 1.57 8.21 -8.22
CA SER A 316 0.30 7.49 -8.38
C SER A 316 -0.70 8.26 -9.23
N ASN A 317 -1.31 7.58 -10.19
CA ASN A 317 -2.41 8.09 -11.00
C ASN A 317 -3.79 7.79 -10.38
N ALA A 318 -4.85 8.28 -10.98
CA ALA A 318 -6.23 8.09 -10.49
C ALA A 318 -6.60 6.61 -10.28
N LYS A 319 -6.13 5.70 -11.16
CA LYS A 319 -6.35 4.26 -11.03
C LYS A 319 -5.67 3.69 -9.79
N ALA A 320 -4.42 4.10 -9.51
CA ALA A 320 -3.69 3.69 -8.32
C ALA A 320 -4.41 4.14 -7.04
N ILE A 321 -4.86 5.40 -6.99
CA ILE A 321 -5.62 5.94 -5.86
C ILE A 321 -6.96 5.19 -5.68
N LYS A 322 -7.71 4.94 -6.76
CA LYS A 322 -8.94 4.13 -6.70
C LYS A 322 -8.66 2.73 -6.10
N ASN A 323 -7.63 2.06 -6.58
CA ASN A 323 -7.27 0.74 -6.09
C ASN A 323 -6.77 0.76 -4.64
N ALA A 324 -6.08 1.82 -4.21
CA ALA A 324 -5.70 2.01 -2.80
C ALA A 324 -6.94 2.17 -1.88
N ILE A 325 -7.94 2.91 -2.35
CA ILE A 325 -9.22 3.02 -1.64
C ILE A 325 -9.93 1.66 -1.57
N ARG A 326 -9.87 0.85 -2.63
CA ARG A 326 -10.38 -0.54 -2.66
C ARG A 326 -9.67 -1.40 -1.60
N VAL A 327 -8.34 -1.40 -1.60
CA VAL A 327 -7.53 -2.14 -0.63
C VAL A 327 -7.86 -1.71 0.80
N ALA A 328 -7.93 -0.41 1.07
CA ALA A 328 -8.27 0.09 2.39
C ALA A 328 -9.67 -0.36 2.84
N LYS A 329 -10.65 -0.39 1.92
CA LYS A 329 -12.00 -0.91 2.17
C LYS A 329 -11.97 -2.41 2.51
N GLU A 330 -11.32 -3.22 1.65
CA GLU A 330 -11.20 -4.68 1.83
C GLU A 330 -10.56 -5.04 3.17
N PHE A 331 -9.51 -4.33 3.56
CA PHE A 331 -8.84 -4.48 4.86
C PHE A 331 -9.77 -4.25 6.04
N TYR A 332 -10.49 -3.14 5.99
CA TYR A 332 -11.44 -2.80 7.05
C TYR A 332 -12.57 -3.85 7.14
N GLU A 333 -13.15 -4.23 6.00
CA GLU A 333 -14.26 -5.19 5.94
C GLU A 333 -13.83 -6.61 6.35
N ALA A 334 -12.59 -7.00 6.04
CA ALA A 334 -11.99 -8.26 6.50
C ALA A 334 -11.60 -8.25 8.00
N ARG A 335 -11.70 -7.11 8.70
CA ARG A 335 -11.26 -6.92 10.09
C ARG A 335 -9.81 -7.37 10.31
N LEU A 336 -8.93 -7.02 9.35
CA LEU A 336 -7.57 -7.55 9.32
C LEU A 336 -6.78 -7.22 10.59
N ASN A 337 -6.91 -6.00 11.10
CA ASN A 337 -6.19 -5.56 12.30
C ASN A 337 -6.59 -6.36 13.55
N GLU A 338 -7.88 -6.67 13.71
CA GLU A 338 -8.38 -7.50 14.82
C GLU A 338 -7.81 -8.92 14.74
N ARG A 339 -7.72 -9.49 13.54
CA ARG A 339 -7.14 -10.83 13.31
C ARG A 339 -5.65 -10.86 13.56
N ILE A 340 -4.93 -9.81 13.15
CA ILE A 340 -3.49 -9.65 13.44
C ILE A 340 -3.28 -9.59 14.96
N GLU A 341 -4.02 -8.74 15.66
CA GLU A 341 -3.93 -8.61 17.12
C GLU A 341 -4.16 -9.95 17.83
N GLN A 342 -5.27 -10.60 17.52
CA GLN A 342 -5.60 -11.89 18.10
C GLN A 342 -4.51 -12.93 17.85
N LYS A 343 -3.99 -13.00 16.61
CA LYS A 343 -3.02 -14.02 16.26
C LYS A 343 -1.67 -13.81 16.92
N ILE A 344 -1.20 -12.56 17.02
CA ILE A 344 0.04 -12.25 17.73
C ILE A 344 -0.08 -12.58 19.21
N GLN A 345 -1.22 -12.24 19.87
CA GLN A 345 -1.46 -12.61 21.26
C GLN A 345 -1.46 -14.12 21.50
N GLU A 346 -2.02 -14.92 20.57
CA GLU A 346 -1.95 -16.39 20.64
C GLU A 346 -0.51 -16.93 20.59
N PHE A 347 0.40 -16.23 19.89
CA PHE A 347 1.82 -16.63 19.83
C PHE A 347 2.62 -16.19 21.06
N GLU A 348 2.26 -15.08 21.68
CA GLU A 348 2.94 -14.57 22.88
C GLU A 348 2.52 -15.34 24.16
N ALA A 349 1.35 -15.95 24.14
CA ALA A 349 0.82 -16.72 25.27
C ALA A 349 1.37 -18.16 25.36
N LYS A 350 2.13 -18.63 24.38
CA LYS A 350 2.79 -19.95 24.32
C LYS A 350 4.26 -19.85 24.65
#